data_446b92f4160aa1d0b5a8c5845cd06a37
#
_entry.id   446b92f4160aa1d0b5a8c5845cd06a37
#
_cell.length_a   1.000
_cell.length_b   1.000
_cell.length_c   1.000
_cell.angle_alpha   90.00
_cell.angle_beta   90.00
_cell.angle_gamma   90.00
#
_symmetry.space_group_name_H-M   'P 1'
#
loop_
_entity.id
_entity.type
_entity.pdbx_description
1 polymer ?
#
loop_
_entity_poly.entity_id
_entity_poly.type
_entity_poly.pdbx_seq_one_letter_code
_entity_poly.pdbx_strand_id
1 'polypeptide(L)'
;ENNSQRTNSSTYNGEFALFGMFARADYGYKDKYLLTGIIRRDGVSRFSENNRYGVFPSISAGWRMSEEAFMEPSRDLLDDLKIRAGYGVTGNSEIPVATNFANLFTTSTSYTNYDMTGANNSETTGFRLSTYGNTDTKWEMTKMVNLGLDATFLNGKFSGSFEWYTKKTSNMLIQAAYTSMAGESGSPYICLLYTSP
;
A
#
# COMPACT_ATOMS: atom_id res chain seq x y z
N GLU A 1 -54.12 15.30 -3.55
CA GLU A 1 -53.26 14.27 -4.20
C GLU A 1 -51.86 14.46 -3.64
N ASN A 2 -51.52 13.55 -2.77
CA ASN A 2 -50.34 13.71 -1.89
C ASN A 2 -49.17 12.97 -2.56
N ASN A 3 -48.38 13.68 -3.35
CA ASN A 3 -47.14 13.11 -3.90
C ASN A 3 -46.05 13.23 -2.84
N SER A 4 -46.03 12.25 -1.92
CA SER A 4 -44.96 12.10 -0.95
C SER A 4 -43.70 11.65 -1.69
N GLN A 5 -42.83 12.61 -2.04
CA GLN A 5 -41.47 12.31 -2.45
C GLN A 5 -40.76 11.60 -1.30
N ARG A 6 -40.62 10.29 -1.42
CA ARG A 6 -39.72 9.52 -0.56
C ARG A 6 -38.30 9.90 -0.95
N THR A 7 -37.69 10.82 -0.24
CA THR A 7 -36.26 11.01 -0.25
C THR A 7 -35.61 9.81 0.46
N ASN A 8 -35.16 8.84 -0.30
CA ASN A 8 -34.27 7.81 0.22
C ASN A 8 -32.91 8.46 0.49
N SER A 9 -32.68 8.90 1.71
CA SER A 9 -31.34 9.21 2.18
C SER A 9 -30.67 7.91 2.58
N SER A 10 -29.87 7.32 1.69
CA SER A 10 -28.98 6.23 2.07
C SER A 10 -27.73 6.83 2.69
N THR A 11 -27.58 6.73 4.00
CA THR A 11 -26.30 7.02 4.66
C THR A 11 -25.39 5.84 4.37
N TYR A 12 -24.40 6.02 3.50
CA TYR A 12 -23.39 5.03 3.22
C TYR A 12 -22.28 5.14 4.26
N ASN A 13 -22.30 4.26 5.25
CA ASN A 13 -21.14 4.05 6.12
C ASN A 13 -20.18 3.09 5.43
N GLY A 14 -19.09 3.64 4.90
CA GLY A 14 -18.00 2.83 4.33
C GLY A 14 -17.17 2.20 5.44
N GLU A 15 -17.56 1.02 5.92
CA GLU A 15 -16.77 0.25 6.86
C GLU A 15 -15.69 -0.55 6.11
N PHE A 16 -14.48 -0.57 6.63
CA PHE A 16 -13.42 -1.46 6.18
C PHE A 16 -12.73 -2.10 7.37
N ALA A 17 -12.25 -3.33 7.16
CA ALA A 17 -11.53 -4.08 8.17
C ALA A 17 -10.06 -4.26 7.75
N LEU A 18 -9.18 -4.10 8.72
CA LEU A 18 -7.76 -4.39 8.61
C LEU A 18 -7.42 -5.53 9.56
N PHE A 19 -6.63 -6.47 9.08
CA PHE A 19 -6.06 -7.54 9.87
C PHE A 19 -4.55 -7.55 9.66
N GLY A 20 -3.78 -7.60 10.74
CA GLY A 20 -2.32 -7.65 10.69
C GLY A 20 -1.76 -8.67 11.64
N MET A 21 -0.80 -9.47 11.17
CA MET A 21 -0.03 -10.40 11.97
C MET A 21 1.45 -10.23 11.61
N PHE A 22 2.33 -10.24 12.61
CA PHE A 22 3.75 -10.13 12.36
C PHE A 22 4.55 -11.04 13.31
N ALA A 23 5.73 -11.39 12.87
CA ALA A 23 6.75 -12.04 13.67
C ALA A 23 8.07 -11.32 13.49
N ARG A 24 8.83 -11.20 14.59
CA ARG A 24 10.17 -10.59 14.60
C ARG A 24 11.13 -11.51 15.32
N ALA A 25 12.33 -11.64 14.78
CA ALA A 25 13.44 -12.34 15.39
C ALA A 25 14.68 -11.43 15.35
N ASP A 26 15.32 -11.28 16.49
CA ASP A 26 16.56 -10.54 16.65
C ASP A 26 17.64 -11.51 17.11
N TYR A 27 18.79 -11.46 16.46
CA TYR A 27 19.95 -12.27 16.80
C TYR A 27 21.18 -11.37 16.94
N GLY A 28 21.88 -11.50 18.05
CA GLY A 28 23.13 -10.82 18.33
C GLY A 28 24.23 -11.83 18.66
N TYR A 29 25.40 -11.70 18.03
CA TYR A 29 26.55 -12.53 18.33
C TYR A 29 27.76 -11.67 18.74
N LYS A 30 28.20 -11.87 19.98
CA LYS A 30 29.35 -11.17 20.59
C LYS A 30 29.27 -9.65 20.49
N ASP A 31 28.09 -9.07 20.47
CA ASP A 31 27.84 -7.64 20.24
C ASP A 31 28.47 -7.06 18.95
N LYS A 32 29.01 -7.92 18.09
CA LYS A 32 29.63 -7.57 16.81
C LYS A 32 28.68 -7.68 15.65
N TYR A 33 27.94 -8.78 15.60
CA TYR A 33 27.02 -9.10 14.51
C TYR A 33 25.59 -9.04 14.99
N LEU A 34 24.81 -8.19 14.38
CA LEU A 34 23.40 -7.99 14.69
C LEU A 34 22.57 -8.36 13.47
N LEU A 35 21.55 -9.17 13.66
CA LEU A 35 20.64 -9.57 12.59
C LEU A 35 19.20 -9.44 13.09
N THR A 36 18.35 -8.79 12.32
CA THR A 36 16.92 -8.68 12.59
C THR A 36 16.14 -9.15 11.37
N GLY A 37 15.23 -10.07 11.58
CA GLY A 37 14.26 -10.52 10.57
C GLY A 37 12.85 -10.19 11.02
N ILE A 38 12.04 -9.64 10.12
CA ILE A 38 10.62 -9.36 10.35
C ILE A 38 9.82 -9.89 9.17
N ILE A 39 8.74 -10.56 9.46
CA ILE A 39 7.72 -10.91 8.47
C ILE A 39 6.38 -10.39 8.97
N ARG A 40 5.66 -9.72 8.09
CA ARG A 40 4.34 -9.18 8.37
C ARG A 40 3.36 -9.63 7.29
N ARG A 41 2.20 -10.09 7.71
CA ARG A 41 1.08 -10.42 6.83
C ARG A 41 -0.09 -9.52 7.18
N ASP A 42 -0.52 -8.72 6.23
CA ASP A 42 -1.65 -7.81 6.38
C ASP A 42 -2.78 -8.21 5.44
N GLY A 43 -4.02 -8.00 5.90
CA GLY A 43 -5.22 -8.19 5.12
C GLY A 43 -6.10 -6.96 5.18
N VAL A 44 -6.74 -6.60 4.05
CA VAL A 44 -7.67 -5.48 3.96
C VAL A 44 -8.93 -5.90 3.20
N SER A 45 -10.09 -5.50 3.71
CA SER A 45 -11.38 -5.85 3.10
C SER A 45 -11.68 -5.10 1.79
N ARG A 46 -10.90 -4.08 1.46
CA ARG A 46 -11.08 -3.26 0.24
C ARG A 46 -10.69 -3.97 -1.05
N PHE A 47 -9.90 -5.05 -0.97
CA PHE A 47 -9.47 -5.83 -2.12
C PHE A 47 -10.32 -7.10 -2.28
N SER A 48 -10.32 -7.64 -3.50
CA SER A 48 -10.95 -8.93 -3.79
C SER A 48 -10.33 -10.05 -2.94
N GLU A 49 -11.05 -11.13 -2.76
CA GLU A 49 -10.62 -12.24 -1.91
C GLU A 49 -9.21 -12.77 -2.24
N ASN A 50 -8.88 -12.87 -3.52
CA ASN A 50 -7.58 -13.36 -3.99
C ASN A 50 -6.41 -12.41 -3.71
N ASN A 51 -6.67 -11.11 -3.58
CA ASN A 51 -5.66 -10.05 -3.41
C ASN A 51 -5.71 -9.40 -2.04
N ARG A 52 -6.58 -9.88 -1.15
CA ARG A 52 -6.84 -9.32 0.18
C ARG A 52 -5.62 -9.29 1.08
N TYR A 53 -4.77 -10.31 0.99
CA TYR A 53 -3.62 -10.47 1.87
C TYR A 53 -2.31 -10.14 1.16
N GLY A 54 -1.47 -9.34 1.84
CA GLY A 54 -0.10 -9.05 1.46
C GLY A 54 0.90 -9.60 2.48
N VAL A 55 2.09 -10.02 2.02
CA VAL A 55 3.19 -10.45 2.89
C VAL A 55 4.38 -9.53 2.65
N PHE A 56 4.90 -8.96 3.73
CA PHE A 56 5.92 -7.92 3.73
C PHE A 56 7.10 -8.35 4.59
N PRO A 57 8.11 -9.02 4.01
CA PRO A 57 9.33 -9.39 4.71
C PRO A 57 10.29 -8.22 4.79
N SER A 58 11.08 -8.17 5.88
CA SER A 58 12.24 -7.30 5.99
C SER A 58 13.36 -8.00 6.75
N ILE A 59 14.59 -7.68 6.39
CA ILE A 59 15.80 -8.16 7.04
C ILE A 59 16.77 -7.00 7.17
N SER A 60 17.44 -6.92 8.31
CA SER A 60 18.54 -5.98 8.50
C SER A 60 19.71 -6.66 9.20
N ALA A 61 20.90 -6.28 8.80
CA ALA A 61 22.15 -6.72 9.40
C ALA A 61 22.98 -5.51 9.84
N GLY A 62 23.63 -5.64 10.98
CA GLY A 62 24.56 -4.66 11.50
C GLY A 62 25.87 -5.34 11.88
N TRP A 63 26.99 -4.78 11.47
CA TRP A 63 28.32 -5.23 11.85
C TRP A 63 29.07 -4.10 12.54
N ARG A 64 29.39 -4.30 13.83
CA ARG A 64 30.22 -3.40 14.59
C ARG A 64 31.69 -3.73 14.34
N MET A 65 32.25 -3.08 13.32
CA MET A 65 33.59 -3.37 12.86
C MET A 65 34.66 -2.92 13.89
N SER A 66 34.36 -1.89 14.69
CA SER A 66 35.20 -1.42 15.78
C SER A 66 35.51 -2.48 16.85
N GLU A 67 34.63 -3.48 17.01
CA GLU A 67 34.82 -4.57 17.97
C GLU A 67 35.69 -5.71 17.44
N GLU A 68 36.15 -5.65 16.19
CA GLU A 68 37.02 -6.65 15.62
C GLU A 68 38.48 -6.49 16.07
N ALA A 69 39.21 -7.60 16.23
CA ALA A 69 40.59 -7.59 16.68
C ALA A 69 41.52 -6.83 15.73
N PHE A 70 41.25 -6.80 14.44
CA PHE A 70 42.06 -6.06 13.48
C PHE A 70 41.91 -4.52 13.60
N MET A 71 40.86 -4.03 14.27
CA MET A 71 40.60 -2.61 14.48
C MET A 71 41.21 -2.11 15.84
N GLU A 72 41.74 -2.99 16.65
CA GLU A 72 42.33 -2.66 17.94
C GLU A 72 43.37 -1.53 17.89
N PRO A 73 44.29 -1.46 16.91
CA PRO A 73 45.26 -0.38 16.80
C PRO A 73 44.65 1.00 16.47
N SER A 74 43.40 1.02 15.96
CA SER A 74 42.72 2.25 15.58
C SER A 74 41.79 2.82 16.65
N ARG A 75 41.66 2.17 17.80
CA ARG A 75 40.72 2.55 18.87
C ARG A 75 41.04 3.92 19.49
N ASP A 76 42.29 4.39 19.43
CA ASP A 76 42.66 5.71 19.93
C ASP A 76 42.03 6.85 19.11
N LEU A 77 41.72 6.58 17.84
CA LEU A 77 41.14 7.57 16.93
C LEU A 77 39.65 7.28 16.60
N LEU A 78 39.29 6.00 16.46
CA LEU A 78 37.98 5.54 16.01
C LEU A 78 37.30 4.74 17.13
N ASP A 79 36.34 5.37 17.80
CA ASP A 79 35.66 4.81 18.97
C ASP A 79 34.61 3.74 18.54
N ASP A 80 33.84 4.02 17.52
CA ASP A 80 32.85 3.09 16.99
C ASP A 80 32.74 3.18 15.45
N LEU A 81 32.71 2.04 14.83
CA LEU A 81 32.46 1.92 13.38
C LEU A 81 31.46 0.79 13.14
N LYS A 82 30.29 1.15 12.62
CA LYS A 82 29.21 0.22 12.38
C LYS A 82 28.73 0.31 10.93
N ILE A 83 28.69 -0.83 10.27
CA ILE A 83 28.11 -0.98 8.95
C ILE A 83 26.70 -1.57 9.11
N ARG A 84 25.74 -0.98 8.42
CA ARG A 84 24.34 -1.44 8.41
C ARG A 84 23.90 -1.76 6.98
N ALA A 85 23.18 -2.84 6.81
CA ALA A 85 22.52 -3.20 5.57
C ALA A 85 21.09 -3.62 5.89
N GLY A 86 20.15 -3.18 5.07
CA GLY A 86 18.74 -3.51 5.23
C GLY A 86 18.05 -3.72 3.89
N TYR A 87 17.13 -4.68 3.87
CA TYR A 87 16.17 -4.88 2.80
C TYR A 87 14.78 -4.99 3.40
N GLY A 88 13.83 -4.27 2.86
CA GLY A 88 12.45 -4.33 3.32
C GLY A 88 11.45 -4.17 2.20
N VAL A 89 10.31 -4.82 2.39
CA VAL A 89 9.12 -4.66 1.55
C VAL A 89 8.01 -4.10 2.40
N THR A 90 7.38 -3.03 1.92
CA THR A 90 6.20 -2.44 2.55
C THR A 90 5.04 -2.42 1.58
N GLY A 91 3.82 -2.59 2.09
CA GLY A 91 2.59 -2.53 1.32
C GLY A 91 1.77 -1.30 1.67
N ASN A 92 1.14 -0.75 0.65
CA ASN A 92 0.12 0.27 0.79
C ASN A 92 -1.19 -0.26 0.19
N SER A 93 -2.27 -0.21 0.95
CA SER A 93 -3.62 -0.63 0.54
C SER A 93 -4.59 0.55 0.44
N GLU A 94 -4.09 1.77 0.55
CA GLU A 94 -4.95 2.93 0.59
C GLU A 94 -5.46 3.27 -0.81
N ILE A 95 -6.75 3.05 -1.01
CA ILE A 95 -7.51 3.48 -2.17
C ILE A 95 -8.68 4.32 -1.67
N PRO A 96 -9.03 5.41 -2.36
CA PRO A 96 -10.13 6.30 -1.95
C PRO A 96 -11.50 5.63 -1.95
N VAL A 97 -11.64 4.47 -2.58
CA VAL A 97 -12.91 3.77 -2.77
C VAL A 97 -12.95 2.50 -1.92
N ALA A 98 -13.98 2.34 -1.10
CA ALA A 98 -14.12 1.19 -0.20
C ALA A 98 -14.37 -0.14 -0.93
N THR A 99 -14.88 -0.12 -2.16
CA THR A 99 -15.32 -1.32 -2.91
C THR A 99 -14.86 -1.27 -4.36
N ASN A 100 -13.53 -1.15 -4.59
CA ASN A 100 -13.00 -1.08 -5.95
C ASN A 100 -13.19 -2.39 -6.75
N PHE A 101 -13.44 -3.51 -6.09
CA PHE A 101 -13.62 -4.83 -6.71
C PHE A 101 -15.04 -5.10 -7.20
N ALA A 102 -16.04 -4.28 -6.80
CA ALA A 102 -17.44 -4.50 -7.11
C ALA A 102 -17.96 -3.52 -8.18
N ASN A 103 -18.81 -4.01 -9.06
CA ASN A 103 -19.57 -3.16 -9.96
C ASN A 103 -20.59 -2.36 -9.16
N LEU A 104 -20.61 -1.04 -9.33
CA LEU A 104 -21.57 -0.15 -8.69
C LEU A 104 -22.65 0.24 -9.68
N PHE A 105 -23.90 0.10 -9.24
CA PHE A 105 -25.08 0.49 -10.02
C PHE A 105 -25.72 1.72 -9.38
N THR A 106 -26.28 2.57 -10.20
CA THR A 106 -27.02 3.76 -9.76
C THR A 106 -28.37 3.83 -10.43
N THR A 107 -29.28 4.53 -9.76
CA THR A 107 -30.58 4.89 -10.32
C THR A 107 -30.61 6.41 -10.49
N SER A 108 -31.20 6.90 -11.56
CA SER A 108 -31.36 8.33 -11.79
C SER A 108 -32.64 8.57 -12.57
N THR A 109 -33.46 9.48 -12.10
CA THR A 109 -34.68 9.91 -12.79
C THR A 109 -34.42 10.51 -14.17
N SER A 110 -33.18 10.99 -14.40
CA SER A 110 -32.81 11.63 -15.69
C SER A 110 -32.24 10.65 -16.72
N TYR A 111 -31.73 9.47 -16.31
CA TYR A 111 -30.93 8.60 -17.19
C TYR A 111 -31.29 7.11 -17.15
N THR A 112 -32.14 6.69 -16.18
CA THR A 112 -32.43 5.28 -15.98
C THR A 112 -33.92 4.95 -16.00
N ASN A 113 -34.75 5.89 -16.40
CA ASN A 113 -36.19 5.65 -16.48
C ASN A 113 -36.58 5.03 -17.82
N TYR A 114 -37.53 4.09 -17.75
CA TYR A 114 -38.10 3.42 -18.88
C TYR A 114 -39.62 3.63 -18.87
N ASP A 115 -40.19 4.02 -20.00
CA ASP A 115 -41.62 3.95 -20.21
C ASP A 115 -41.97 2.57 -20.78
N MET A 116 -42.42 1.65 -19.94
CA MET A 116 -42.74 0.30 -20.34
C MET A 116 -44.06 0.18 -21.08
N THR A 117 -44.93 1.16 -21.00
CA THR A 117 -46.27 1.14 -21.62
C THR A 117 -46.37 2.00 -22.86
N GLY A 118 -45.38 2.86 -23.12
CA GLY A 118 -45.41 3.82 -24.24
C GLY A 118 -46.41 4.97 -24.05
N ALA A 119 -46.94 5.14 -22.85
CA ALA A 119 -47.99 6.11 -22.55
C ALA A 119 -47.47 7.45 -21.99
N ASN A 120 -46.15 7.70 -21.98
CA ASN A 120 -45.45 8.89 -21.45
C ASN A 120 -45.73 9.24 -19.98
N ASN A 121 -46.44 8.42 -19.23
CA ASN A 121 -46.83 8.68 -17.84
C ASN A 121 -46.55 7.51 -16.90
N SER A 122 -45.90 6.43 -17.36
CA SER A 122 -45.59 5.24 -16.56
C SER A 122 -44.11 4.99 -16.48
N GLU A 123 -43.37 6.00 -16.05
CA GLU A 123 -41.92 5.89 -15.86
C GLU A 123 -41.57 4.88 -14.76
N THR A 124 -40.85 3.84 -15.13
CA THR A 124 -40.32 2.84 -14.22
C THR A 124 -38.81 3.10 -14.03
N THR A 125 -38.36 3.22 -12.78
CA THR A 125 -36.98 3.46 -12.48
C THR A 125 -36.14 2.22 -12.74
N GLY A 126 -35.16 2.32 -13.62
CA GLY A 126 -34.20 1.28 -13.90
C GLY A 126 -32.87 1.50 -13.20
N PHE A 127 -31.91 0.66 -13.54
CA PHE A 127 -30.54 0.70 -13.02
C PHE A 127 -29.57 0.80 -14.18
N ARG A 128 -28.50 1.58 -13.99
CA ARG A 128 -27.35 1.55 -14.88
C ARG A 128 -26.07 1.31 -14.10
N LEU A 129 -25.09 0.75 -14.74
CA LEU A 129 -23.76 0.62 -14.19
C LEU A 129 -23.13 2.03 -14.06
N SER A 130 -22.70 2.41 -12.86
CA SER A 130 -22.05 3.71 -12.61
C SER A 130 -20.55 3.60 -12.56
N THR A 131 -20.02 2.47 -12.11
CA THR A 131 -18.56 2.25 -12.02
C THR A 131 -18.26 0.76 -12.20
N TYR A 132 -17.30 0.47 -13.05
CA TYR A 132 -16.77 -0.88 -13.18
C TYR A 132 -15.93 -1.26 -11.97
N GLY A 133 -16.13 -2.46 -11.46
CA GLY A 133 -15.25 -3.04 -10.45
C GLY A 133 -13.97 -3.59 -11.07
N ASN A 134 -12.88 -3.53 -10.33
CA ASN A 134 -11.61 -4.15 -10.71
C ASN A 134 -11.18 -5.16 -9.64
N THR A 135 -11.32 -6.44 -9.96
CA THR A 135 -10.93 -7.55 -9.07
C THR A 135 -9.42 -7.78 -9.01
N ASP A 136 -8.67 -7.24 -9.97
CA ASP A 136 -7.22 -7.42 -10.08
C ASP A 136 -6.42 -6.39 -9.28
N THR A 137 -7.09 -5.51 -8.54
CA THR A 137 -6.46 -4.55 -7.66
C THR A 137 -5.64 -5.27 -6.59
N LYS A 138 -4.35 -4.91 -6.50
CA LYS A 138 -3.36 -5.50 -5.60
C LYS A 138 -2.75 -4.45 -4.69
N TRP A 139 -2.06 -4.91 -3.66
CA TRP A 139 -1.24 -4.07 -2.81
C TRP A 139 -0.19 -3.33 -3.63
N GLU A 140 -0.09 -2.03 -3.45
CA GLU A 140 1.06 -1.26 -3.89
C GLU A 140 2.25 -1.69 -3.03
N MET A 141 3.33 -2.12 -3.68
CA MET A 141 4.50 -2.66 -2.99
C MET A 141 5.70 -1.75 -3.19
N THR A 142 6.31 -1.35 -2.10
CA THR A 142 7.57 -0.63 -2.10
C THR A 142 8.67 -1.52 -1.55
N LYS A 143 9.69 -1.78 -2.37
CA LYS A 143 10.93 -2.47 -2.00
C LYS A 143 12.00 -1.43 -1.76
N MET A 144 12.71 -1.56 -0.65
CA MET A 144 13.78 -0.64 -0.28
C MET A 144 15.03 -1.42 0.14
N VAL A 145 16.17 -0.99 -0.39
CA VAL A 145 17.51 -1.40 0.08
C VAL A 145 18.14 -0.19 0.74
N ASN A 146 18.73 -0.39 1.88
CA ASN A 146 19.42 0.63 2.66
C ASN A 146 20.81 0.12 3.06
N LEU A 147 21.83 0.95 2.88
CA LEU A 147 23.19 0.73 3.35
C LEU A 147 23.61 1.95 4.18
N GLY A 148 24.09 1.70 5.38
CA GLY A 148 24.48 2.74 6.33
C GLY A 148 25.86 2.49 6.90
N LEU A 149 26.60 3.57 7.15
CA LEU A 149 27.87 3.59 7.86
C LEU A 149 27.76 4.62 8.97
N ASP A 150 27.96 4.17 10.21
CA ASP A 150 28.03 5.04 11.38
C ASP A 150 29.47 5.03 11.90
N ALA A 151 30.04 6.20 12.17
CA ALA A 151 31.40 6.32 12.71
C ALA A 151 31.45 7.38 13.82
N THR A 152 32.19 7.06 14.88
CA THR A 152 32.44 7.96 16.02
C THR A 152 33.94 8.04 16.28
N PHE A 153 34.47 9.26 16.47
CA PHE A 153 35.87 9.55 16.56
C PHE A 153 36.21 10.40 17.79
N LEU A 154 37.46 10.31 18.22
CA LEU A 154 38.09 11.18 19.23
C LEU A 154 37.33 11.21 20.56
N ASN A 155 37.08 10.05 21.16
CA ASN A 155 36.34 9.88 22.41
C ASN A 155 34.94 10.54 22.37
N GLY A 156 34.21 10.31 21.27
CA GLY A 156 32.84 10.79 21.07
C GLY A 156 32.72 12.27 20.71
N LYS A 157 33.82 12.97 20.40
CA LYS A 157 33.77 14.39 20.03
C LYS A 157 33.18 14.63 18.66
N PHE A 158 33.35 13.68 17.76
CA PHE A 158 32.81 13.74 16.41
C PHE A 158 32.08 12.44 16.13
N SER A 159 30.86 12.56 15.60
CA SER A 159 30.08 11.44 15.08
C SER A 159 29.48 11.81 13.74
N GLY A 160 29.44 10.84 12.83
CA GLY A 160 28.86 11.01 11.52
C GLY A 160 28.16 9.74 11.07
N SER A 161 27.12 9.88 10.25
CA SER A 161 26.46 8.77 9.57
C SER A 161 26.35 9.07 8.09
N PHE A 162 26.57 8.05 7.29
CA PHE A 162 26.34 8.07 5.85
C PHE A 162 25.31 7.00 5.51
N GLU A 163 24.27 7.37 4.77
CA GLU A 163 23.24 6.45 4.31
C GLU A 163 23.06 6.55 2.80
N TRP A 164 23.02 5.39 2.18
CA TRP A 164 22.61 5.23 0.79
C TRP A 164 21.40 4.30 0.72
N TYR A 165 20.38 4.70 -0.02
CA TYR A 165 19.20 3.87 -0.20
C TYR A 165 18.69 3.92 -1.63
N THR A 166 18.03 2.85 -2.03
CA THR A 166 17.21 2.80 -3.25
C THR A 166 15.81 2.29 -2.90
N LYS A 167 14.83 2.90 -3.54
CA LYS A 167 13.42 2.60 -3.33
C LYS A 167 12.76 2.36 -4.67
N LYS A 168 12.08 1.21 -4.82
CA LYS A 168 11.30 0.87 -6.01
C LYS A 168 9.86 0.56 -5.60
N THR A 169 8.92 1.32 -6.16
CA THR A 169 7.49 1.10 -5.96
C THR A 169 6.89 0.42 -7.20
N SER A 170 6.06 -0.58 -6.98
CA SER A 170 5.36 -1.36 -8.02
C SER A 170 3.87 -1.47 -7.69
N ASN A 171 3.05 -1.77 -8.69
CA ASN A 171 1.60 -1.86 -8.59
C ASN A 171 0.95 -0.55 -8.08
N MET A 172 1.46 0.59 -8.50
CA MET A 172 0.90 1.89 -8.11
C MET A 172 -0.55 1.97 -8.55
N LEU A 173 -1.41 2.41 -7.63
CA LEU A 173 -2.84 2.51 -7.87
C LEU A 173 -3.16 3.88 -8.46
N ILE A 174 -3.73 3.88 -9.66
CA ILE A 174 -4.21 5.09 -10.32
C ILE A 174 -5.66 4.91 -10.77
N GLN A 175 -6.39 5.99 -10.85
CA GLN A 175 -7.70 5.98 -11.49
C GLN A 175 -7.53 5.99 -13.01
N ALA A 176 -8.00 4.95 -13.67
CA ALA A 176 -7.95 4.87 -15.12
C ALA A 176 -8.94 5.87 -15.73
N ALA A 177 -8.50 6.64 -16.72
CA ALA A 177 -9.41 7.43 -17.52
C ALA A 177 -9.99 6.55 -18.64
N TYR A 178 -11.27 6.20 -18.56
CA TYR A 178 -11.97 5.58 -19.68
C TYR A 178 -12.46 6.65 -20.65
N THR A 179 -12.42 6.32 -21.93
CA THR A 179 -13.00 7.20 -22.96
C THR A 179 -14.51 7.24 -22.81
N SER A 180 -15.12 8.40 -23.05
CA SER A 180 -16.59 8.59 -23.03
C SER A 180 -17.34 7.66 -24.00
N MET A 181 -16.66 7.03 -24.94
CA MET A 181 -17.23 6.02 -25.84
C MET A 181 -17.70 4.75 -25.13
N ALA A 182 -17.24 4.50 -23.90
CA ALA A 182 -17.71 3.38 -23.10
C ALA A 182 -19.12 3.59 -22.50
N GLY A 183 -19.67 4.81 -22.60
CA GLY A 183 -21.00 5.16 -22.10
C GLY A 183 -21.12 5.24 -20.58
N GLU A 184 -20.00 5.11 -19.85
CA GLU A 184 -19.94 5.03 -18.39
C GLU A 184 -19.14 6.21 -17.81
N SER A 185 -19.56 6.70 -16.65
CA SER A 185 -18.95 7.88 -16.03
C SER A 185 -17.92 7.55 -14.93
N GLY A 186 -17.88 6.33 -14.43
CA GLY A 186 -17.03 5.93 -13.33
C GLY A 186 -15.85 5.05 -13.77
N SER A 187 -14.64 5.46 -13.42
CA SER A 187 -13.43 4.72 -13.73
C SER A 187 -12.90 4.00 -12.47
N PRO A 188 -12.60 2.70 -12.54
CA PRO A 188 -12.00 1.96 -11.43
C PRO A 188 -10.54 2.37 -11.21
N TYR A 189 -10.02 2.08 -10.04
CA TYR A 189 -8.59 2.11 -9.79
C TYR A 189 -7.92 0.88 -10.38
N ILE A 190 -6.85 1.10 -11.11
CA ILE A 190 -6.02 0.04 -11.72
C ILE A 190 -4.60 0.09 -11.18
N CYS A 191 -3.93 -1.06 -11.19
CA CYS A 191 -2.52 -1.14 -10.88
C CYS A 191 -1.70 -0.81 -12.14
N LEU A 192 -0.84 0.22 -12.06
CA LEU A 192 0.18 0.44 -13.07
C LEU A 192 1.27 -0.63 -12.92
N LEU A 193 1.41 -1.45 -13.95
CA LEU A 193 2.59 -2.28 -14.11
C LEU A 193 3.74 -1.37 -14.53
N TYR A 194 4.59 -1.01 -13.58
CA TYR A 194 5.84 -0.34 -13.90
C TYR A 194 6.77 -1.39 -14.52
N THR A 195 6.82 -1.41 -15.83
CA THR A 195 7.92 -2.05 -16.57
C THR A 195 9.06 -1.03 -16.60
N SER A 196 10.02 -1.20 -15.71
CA SER A 196 11.31 -0.51 -15.85
C SER A 196 11.95 -0.95 -17.17
N PRO A 197 12.48 -0.06 -17.96
CA PRO A 197 13.32 -0.41 -19.10
C PRO A 197 14.59 -1.12 -18.62
#